data_0ab520997573d936c95e68a3722d89f1
#
_entry.id   0ab520997573d936c95e68a3722d89f1
#
_cell.length_a   1.000
_cell.length_b   1.000
_cell.length_c   1.000
_cell.angle_alpha   90.00
_cell.angle_beta   90.00
_cell.angle_gamma   90.00
#
_symmetry.space_group_name_H-M   'P 1'
#
loop_
_entity.id
_entity.type
_entity.pdbx_description
1 polymer ?
#
loop_
_entity_poly.entity_id
_entity_poly.type
_entity_poly.pdbx_seq_one_letter_code
_entity_poly.pdbx_strand_id
1 'polypeptide(L)'
;MRTILQAENLEKVYRIGKVDVPALRGVSLEVQEGEFVAIMGPSGCGKSTMLHLLGGLLTPSSGRIVIDGEDITAASDAKRTEVRRKKIGFVFQRFNLFPTLTAEGNLRLAERIHGNGGGDPARRREVLKLLGLEDKLHHKPLELSGGEQQRVALARAVVTRPAIVLADEPTGNLDSENSALVLNMFQELNYRFHQTIIMITHNPEAAAMCRRIIQMRDGHIVEHQPTVRF
;
A
#
# COMPACT_ATOMS: atom_id res chain seq x y z
N MET A 1 -17.02 6.51 12.38
CA MET A 1 -16.02 6.47 11.29
C MET A 1 -16.46 5.43 10.29
N ARG A 2 -16.20 5.63 9.00
CA ARG A 2 -16.61 4.69 7.95
C ARG A 2 -15.54 3.58 7.81
N THR A 3 -15.97 2.31 7.80
CA THR A 3 -15.06 1.19 7.48
C THR A 3 -14.77 1.21 5.98
N ILE A 4 -13.48 1.36 5.62
CA ILE A 4 -13.02 1.44 4.23
C ILE A 4 -12.54 0.07 3.72
N LEU A 5 -12.06 -0.77 4.63
CA LEU A 5 -11.63 -2.14 4.34
C LEU A 5 -12.14 -3.07 5.42
N GLN A 6 -12.72 -4.19 5.00
CA GLN A 6 -13.17 -5.28 5.86
C GLN A 6 -12.68 -6.59 5.29
N ALA A 7 -11.97 -7.34 6.11
CA ALA A 7 -11.50 -8.69 5.84
C ALA A 7 -12.06 -9.61 6.93
N GLU A 8 -12.73 -10.69 6.53
CA GLU A 8 -13.39 -11.62 7.45
C GLU A 8 -12.89 -13.04 7.20
N ASN A 9 -12.30 -13.64 8.23
CA ASN A 9 -11.85 -15.05 8.24
C ASN A 9 -11.04 -15.44 6.99
N LEU A 10 -10.10 -14.56 6.57
CA LEU A 10 -9.30 -14.79 5.37
C LEU A 10 -8.36 -15.96 5.55
N GLU A 11 -8.45 -16.90 4.64
CA GLU A 11 -7.50 -18.00 4.50
C GLU A 11 -6.82 -17.93 3.14
N LYS A 12 -5.55 -18.30 3.11
CA LYS A 12 -4.82 -18.53 1.88
C LYS A 12 -3.92 -19.74 1.99
N VAL A 13 -4.20 -20.74 1.17
CA VAL A 13 -3.40 -21.95 1.05
C VAL A 13 -2.74 -21.95 -0.34
N TYR A 14 -1.42 -22.12 -0.37
CA TYR A 14 -0.68 -22.34 -1.60
C TYR A 14 -0.44 -23.84 -1.77
N ARG A 15 -0.66 -24.34 -2.98
CA ARG A 15 -0.36 -25.72 -3.32
C ARG A 15 0.98 -25.81 -4.03
N ILE A 16 1.96 -26.41 -3.38
CA ILE A 16 3.31 -26.61 -3.93
C ILE A 16 3.50 -28.10 -4.20
N GLY A 17 3.27 -28.50 -5.46
CA GLY A 17 3.24 -29.92 -5.82
C GLY A 17 2.04 -30.62 -5.16
N LYS A 18 2.32 -31.53 -4.20
CA LYS A 18 1.30 -32.24 -3.42
C LYS A 18 1.12 -31.74 -1.99
N VAL A 19 1.85 -30.67 -1.62
CA VAL A 19 1.83 -30.13 -0.25
C VAL A 19 1.03 -28.86 -0.23
N ASP A 20 0.09 -28.76 0.72
CA ASP A 20 -0.67 -27.54 1.01
C ASP A 20 0.08 -26.72 2.08
N VAL A 21 0.41 -25.48 1.72
CA VAL A 21 1.13 -24.53 2.59
C VAL A 21 0.17 -23.38 2.95
N PRO A 22 -0.41 -23.37 4.16
CA PRO A 22 -1.29 -22.31 4.60
C PRO A 22 -0.47 -21.05 4.95
N ALA A 23 -0.72 -19.96 4.22
CA ALA A 23 -0.09 -18.66 4.45
C ALA A 23 -0.93 -17.74 5.33
N LEU A 24 -2.25 -17.85 5.25
CA LEU A 24 -3.18 -17.17 6.19
C LEU A 24 -4.19 -18.18 6.73
N ARG A 25 -4.56 -18.02 8.00
CA ARG A 25 -5.34 -18.97 8.78
C ARG A 25 -6.47 -18.29 9.55
N GLY A 26 -7.50 -17.81 8.84
CA GLY A 26 -8.68 -17.16 9.44
C GLY A 26 -8.38 -15.72 9.91
N VAL A 27 -7.70 -14.92 9.13
CA VAL A 27 -7.37 -13.53 9.48
C VAL A 27 -8.59 -12.64 9.28
N SER A 28 -8.94 -11.86 10.34
CA SER A 28 -9.97 -10.83 10.27
C SER A 28 -9.38 -9.46 10.61
N LEU A 29 -9.76 -8.44 9.83
CA LEU A 29 -9.26 -7.07 9.99
C LEU A 29 -10.27 -6.07 9.47
N GLU A 30 -10.47 -5.00 10.24
CA GLU A 30 -11.18 -3.79 9.80
C GLU A 30 -10.24 -2.61 9.83
N VAL A 31 -10.34 -1.74 8.80
CA VAL A 31 -9.61 -0.48 8.72
C VAL A 31 -10.59 0.65 8.44
N GLN A 32 -10.49 1.72 9.23
CA GLN A 32 -11.33 2.89 9.10
C GLN A 32 -10.76 3.87 8.08
N GLU A 33 -11.63 4.65 7.44
CA GLU A 33 -11.21 5.71 6.53
C GLU A 33 -10.29 6.72 7.25
N GLY A 34 -9.17 7.05 6.60
CA GLY A 34 -8.13 7.93 7.16
C GLY A 34 -7.24 7.27 8.22
N GLU A 35 -7.37 5.96 8.46
CA GLU A 35 -6.50 5.26 9.41
C GLU A 35 -5.12 4.96 8.79
N PHE A 36 -4.07 5.08 9.57
CA PHE A 36 -2.72 4.64 9.21
C PHE A 36 -2.34 3.45 10.10
N VAL A 37 -2.26 2.26 9.50
CA VAL A 37 -2.06 0.97 10.18
C VAL A 37 -0.74 0.35 9.76
N ALA A 38 0.04 -0.13 10.71
CA ALA A 38 1.19 -1.00 10.46
C ALA A 38 0.83 -2.47 10.66
N ILE A 39 1.30 -3.35 9.78
CA ILE A 39 1.26 -4.80 9.94
C ILE A 39 2.69 -5.28 10.15
N MET A 40 2.98 -5.82 11.33
CA MET A 40 4.29 -6.31 11.73
C MET A 40 4.28 -7.83 11.95
N GLY A 41 5.46 -8.41 11.92
CA GLY A 41 5.67 -9.83 12.23
C GLY A 41 6.93 -10.39 11.56
N PRO A 42 7.36 -11.59 11.94
CA PRO A 42 8.56 -12.22 11.38
C PRO A 42 8.44 -12.47 9.87
N SER A 43 9.58 -12.68 9.20
CA SER A 43 9.58 -13.06 7.78
C SER A 43 8.80 -14.38 7.58
N GLY A 44 8.04 -14.46 6.49
CA GLY A 44 7.25 -15.65 6.17
C GLY A 44 5.93 -15.82 6.93
N CYS A 45 5.56 -14.92 7.87
CA CYS A 45 4.31 -15.06 8.63
C CYS A 45 3.02 -14.70 7.87
N GLY A 46 3.10 -14.36 6.56
CA GLY A 46 1.91 -14.12 5.73
C GLY A 46 1.60 -12.66 5.40
N LYS A 47 2.39 -11.68 5.85
CA LYS A 47 2.12 -10.22 5.68
C LYS A 47 1.92 -9.82 4.20
N SER A 48 2.87 -10.13 3.33
CA SER A 48 2.76 -9.79 1.90
C SER A 48 1.62 -10.54 1.23
N THR A 49 1.34 -11.80 1.63
CA THR A 49 0.15 -12.53 1.18
C THR A 49 -1.13 -11.80 1.56
N MET A 50 -1.23 -11.32 2.81
CA MET A 50 -2.34 -10.53 3.27
C MET A 50 -2.49 -9.24 2.45
N LEU A 51 -1.41 -8.48 2.27
CA LEU A 51 -1.44 -7.25 1.48
C LEU A 51 -1.91 -7.51 0.04
N HIS A 52 -1.43 -8.57 -0.59
CA HIS A 52 -1.82 -8.93 -1.96
C HIS A 52 -3.29 -9.35 -2.06
N LEU A 53 -3.85 -10.00 -1.03
CA LEU A 53 -5.27 -10.31 -0.95
C LEU A 53 -6.10 -9.04 -0.78
N LEU A 54 -5.73 -8.18 0.19
CA LEU A 54 -6.37 -6.89 0.42
C LEU A 54 -6.28 -5.98 -0.81
N GLY A 55 -5.21 -6.11 -1.59
CA GLY A 55 -5.03 -5.38 -2.85
C GLY A 55 -5.71 -6.02 -4.05
N GLY A 56 -6.40 -7.15 -3.90
CA GLY A 56 -7.04 -7.88 -5.01
C GLY A 56 -6.05 -8.42 -6.06
N LEU A 57 -4.77 -8.55 -5.72
CA LEU A 57 -3.74 -9.19 -6.56
C LEU A 57 -3.83 -10.72 -6.48
N LEU A 58 -4.34 -11.23 -5.36
CA LEU A 58 -4.59 -12.65 -5.12
C LEU A 58 -6.05 -12.87 -4.76
N THR A 59 -6.53 -14.09 -4.97
CA THR A 59 -7.84 -14.54 -4.51
C THR A 59 -7.66 -15.33 -3.21
N PRO A 60 -8.46 -15.09 -2.17
CA PRO A 60 -8.42 -15.90 -0.95
C PRO A 60 -8.87 -17.35 -1.24
N SER A 61 -8.44 -18.29 -0.41
CA SER A 61 -8.95 -19.67 -0.44
C SER A 61 -10.33 -19.76 0.22
N SER A 62 -10.54 -18.96 1.29
CA SER A 62 -11.82 -18.74 1.96
C SER A 62 -11.85 -17.38 2.65
N GLY A 63 -13.02 -16.98 3.16
CA GLY A 63 -13.24 -15.70 3.82
C GLY A 63 -13.76 -14.62 2.87
N ARG A 64 -13.82 -13.37 3.35
CA ARG A 64 -14.45 -12.26 2.62
C ARG A 64 -13.60 -11.00 2.66
N ILE A 65 -13.59 -10.23 1.57
CA ILE A 65 -12.90 -8.94 1.47
C ILE A 65 -13.84 -7.90 0.85
N VAL A 66 -14.05 -6.80 1.57
CA VAL A 66 -14.82 -5.63 1.10
C VAL A 66 -13.91 -4.41 1.13
N ILE A 67 -13.84 -3.67 0.02
CA ILE A 67 -13.03 -2.45 -0.12
C ILE A 67 -13.94 -1.33 -0.58
N ASP A 68 -14.04 -0.27 0.23
CA ASP A 68 -14.86 0.90 -0.06
C ASP A 68 -16.28 0.50 -0.53
N GLY A 69 -16.91 -0.43 0.22
CA GLY A 69 -18.24 -0.96 -0.04
C GLY A 69 -18.36 -1.99 -1.16
N GLU A 70 -17.28 -2.31 -1.89
CA GLU A 70 -17.28 -3.32 -2.94
C GLU A 70 -16.71 -4.64 -2.45
N ASP A 71 -17.51 -5.71 -2.54
CA ASP A 71 -17.07 -7.08 -2.26
C ASP A 71 -16.24 -7.61 -3.43
N ILE A 72 -14.97 -7.93 -3.17
CA ILE A 72 -14.01 -8.43 -4.16
C ILE A 72 -13.71 -9.94 -4.00
N THR A 73 -14.32 -10.60 -3.05
CA THR A 73 -14.01 -11.98 -2.66
C THR A 73 -14.11 -12.94 -3.82
N ALA A 74 -15.32 -13.03 -4.42
CA ALA A 74 -15.61 -13.87 -5.57
C ALA A 74 -15.67 -13.07 -6.88
N ALA A 75 -15.11 -11.86 -6.89
CA ALA A 75 -15.14 -10.99 -8.06
C ALA A 75 -14.32 -11.57 -9.22
N SER A 76 -14.78 -11.36 -10.46
CA SER A 76 -14.00 -11.70 -11.65
C SER A 76 -12.69 -10.94 -11.71
N ASP A 77 -11.70 -11.41 -12.48
CA ASP A 77 -10.44 -10.72 -12.69
C ASP A 77 -10.63 -9.29 -13.24
N ALA A 78 -11.61 -9.11 -14.12
CA ALA A 78 -11.96 -7.79 -14.65
C ALA A 78 -12.45 -6.86 -13.54
N LYS A 79 -13.33 -7.34 -12.65
CA LYS A 79 -13.84 -6.53 -11.53
C LYS A 79 -12.76 -6.22 -10.51
N ARG A 80 -11.92 -7.21 -10.13
CA ARG A 80 -10.76 -6.97 -9.26
C ARG A 80 -9.79 -5.94 -9.87
N THR A 81 -9.54 -6.03 -11.18
CA THR A 81 -8.71 -5.06 -11.89
C THR A 81 -9.33 -3.65 -11.87
N GLU A 82 -10.64 -3.55 -12.01
CA GLU A 82 -11.34 -2.26 -11.89
C GLU A 82 -11.18 -1.65 -10.48
N VAL A 83 -11.39 -2.45 -9.43
CA VAL A 83 -11.23 -2.01 -8.04
C VAL A 83 -9.79 -1.58 -7.76
N ARG A 84 -8.79 -2.40 -8.17
CA ARG A 84 -7.36 -2.01 -8.05
C ARG A 84 -7.08 -0.68 -8.71
N ARG A 85 -7.53 -0.53 -9.94
CA ARG A 85 -7.31 0.67 -10.74
C ARG A 85 -7.87 1.92 -10.08
N LYS A 86 -9.08 1.82 -9.49
CA LYS A 86 -9.83 2.98 -8.97
C LYS A 86 -9.60 3.25 -7.50
N LYS A 87 -9.37 2.21 -6.69
CA LYS A 87 -9.44 2.32 -5.23
C LYS A 87 -8.14 2.04 -4.50
N ILE A 88 -7.12 1.49 -5.19
CA ILE A 88 -5.91 1.03 -4.52
C ILE A 88 -4.67 1.67 -5.13
N GLY A 89 -3.84 2.27 -4.26
CA GLY A 89 -2.48 2.66 -4.59
C GLY A 89 -1.49 1.67 -3.99
N PHE A 90 -0.50 1.22 -4.77
CA PHE A 90 0.54 0.33 -4.28
C PHE A 90 1.89 1.04 -4.22
N VAL A 91 2.59 0.84 -3.10
CA VAL A 91 3.99 1.21 -2.89
C VAL A 91 4.76 -0.05 -2.51
N PHE A 92 5.79 -0.40 -3.26
CA PHE A 92 6.57 -1.61 -3.07
C PHE A 92 7.99 -1.29 -2.60
N GLN A 93 8.65 -2.25 -1.98
CA GLN A 93 10.05 -2.17 -1.57
C GLN A 93 11.00 -1.91 -2.76
N ARG A 94 10.71 -2.47 -3.94
CA ARG A 94 11.50 -2.30 -5.18
C ARG A 94 10.89 -1.25 -6.09
N PHE A 95 10.36 -0.17 -5.60
CA PHE A 95 9.80 1.00 -6.32
C PHE A 95 8.85 0.66 -7.49
N ASN A 96 9.14 -0.34 -8.31
CA ASN A 96 8.38 -0.81 -9.49
C ASN A 96 8.05 0.32 -10.46
N LEU A 97 9.00 1.22 -10.68
CA LEU A 97 8.89 2.27 -11.70
C LEU A 97 9.18 1.70 -13.09
N PHE A 98 8.53 2.26 -14.10
CA PHE A 98 8.84 1.96 -15.49
C PHE A 98 10.15 2.66 -15.88
N PRO A 99 11.24 1.91 -16.15
CA PRO A 99 12.57 2.50 -16.30
C PRO A 99 12.73 3.34 -17.57
N THR A 100 11.89 3.12 -18.56
CA THR A 100 11.88 3.88 -19.83
C THR A 100 11.12 5.19 -19.75
N LEU A 101 10.28 5.36 -18.72
CA LEU A 101 9.50 6.58 -18.49
C LEU A 101 10.20 7.48 -17.48
N THR A 102 10.05 8.79 -17.66
CA THR A 102 10.45 9.77 -16.64
C THR A 102 9.57 9.66 -15.38
N ALA A 103 9.92 10.37 -14.32
CA ALA A 103 9.07 10.48 -13.13
C ALA A 103 7.66 10.96 -13.50
N GLU A 104 7.55 12.04 -14.31
CA GLU A 104 6.26 12.51 -14.82
C GLU A 104 5.54 11.44 -15.65
N GLY A 105 6.26 10.73 -16.53
CA GLY A 105 5.71 9.65 -17.35
C GLY A 105 5.11 8.53 -16.51
N ASN A 106 5.75 8.15 -15.37
CA ASN A 106 5.24 7.17 -14.43
C ASN A 106 3.93 7.63 -13.75
N LEU A 107 3.82 8.91 -13.38
CA LEU A 107 2.60 9.46 -12.80
C LEU A 107 1.47 9.53 -13.85
N ARG A 108 1.76 10.07 -15.03
CA ARG A 108 0.77 10.17 -16.12
C ARG A 108 0.22 8.81 -16.54
N LEU A 109 1.05 7.76 -16.51
CA LEU A 109 0.59 6.40 -16.79
C LEU A 109 -0.44 5.93 -15.76
N ALA A 110 -0.19 6.17 -14.46
CA ALA A 110 -1.14 5.82 -13.40
C ALA A 110 -2.47 6.57 -13.56
N GLU A 111 -2.42 7.87 -13.86
CA GLU A 111 -3.63 8.69 -14.10
C GLU A 111 -4.41 8.19 -15.33
N ARG A 112 -3.72 7.82 -16.41
CA ARG A 112 -4.36 7.27 -17.62
C ARG A 112 -5.02 5.92 -17.34
N ILE A 113 -4.32 5.03 -16.60
CA ILE A 113 -4.86 3.72 -16.19
C ILE A 113 -6.09 3.92 -15.30
N HIS A 114 -6.07 4.88 -14.39
CA HIS A 114 -7.22 5.19 -13.53
C HIS A 114 -8.47 5.58 -14.33
N GLY A 115 -8.32 6.15 -15.50
CA GLY A 115 -9.44 6.44 -16.42
C GLY A 115 -9.95 7.89 -16.36
N ASN A 116 -9.25 8.80 -15.69
CA ASN A 116 -9.63 10.21 -15.55
C ASN A 116 -9.07 11.10 -16.69
N GLY A 117 -8.86 10.59 -17.89
CA GLY A 117 -8.61 11.37 -19.12
C GLY A 117 -7.42 12.33 -19.12
N GLY A 118 -6.65 12.46 -18.04
CA GLY A 118 -5.53 13.42 -17.91
C GLY A 118 -5.16 13.75 -16.48
N GLY A 119 -5.86 13.16 -15.49
CA GLY A 119 -5.62 13.40 -14.07
C GLY A 119 -6.19 14.75 -13.58
N ASP A 120 -5.91 15.06 -12.32
CA ASP A 120 -6.19 16.34 -11.68
C ASP A 120 -4.88 17.15 -11.55
N PRO A 121 -4.66 18.20 -12.37
CA PRO A 121 -3.41 18.96 -12.34
C PRO A 121 -3.16 19.68 -10.99
N ALA A 122 -4.20 20.03 -10.26
CA ALA A 122 -4.08 20.66 -8.95
C ALA A 122 -3.58 19.62 -7.94
N ARG A 123 -4.20 18.45 -7.91
CA ARG A 123 -3.78 17.33 -7.07
C ARG A 123 -2.36 16.90 -7.37
N ARG A 124 -2.00 16.78 -8.65
CA ARG A 124 -0.63 16.43 -9.04
C ARG A 124 0.39 17.42 -8.48
N ARG A 125 0.16 18.73 -8.64
CA ARG A 125 1.07 19.76 -8.09
C ARG A 125 1.20 19.66 -6.57
N GLU A 126 0.09 19.47 -5.88
CA GLU A 126 0.05 19.33 -4.43
C GLU A 126 0.86 18.13 -3.93
N VAL A 127 0.68 16.97 -4.57
CA VAL A 127 1.43 15.74 -4.29
C VAL A 127 2.92 15.92 -4.58
N LEU A 128 3.27 16.51 -5.72
CA LEU A 128 4.66 16.73 -6.12
C LEU A 128 5.36 17.67 -5.16
N LYS A 129 4.71 18.75 -4.75
CA LYS A 129 5.24 19.70 -3.78
C LYS A 129 5.47 19.05 -2.42
N LEU A 130 4.49 18.26 -1.93
CA LEU A 130 4.60 17.55 -0.66
C LEU A 130 5.76 16.55 -0.67
N LEU A 131 6.00 15.89 -1.80
CA LEU A 131 7.04 14.86 -1.94
C LEU A 131 8.39 15.42 -2.44
N GLY A 132 8.51 16.75 -2.65
CA GLY A 132 9.75 17.39 -3.10
C GLY A 132 10.24 16.85 -4.44
N LEU A 133 9.32 16.73 -5.44
CA LEU A 133 9.61 16.13 -6.75
C LEU A 133 9.48 17.12 -7.92
N GLU A 134 9.25 18.41 -7.62
CA GLU A 134 8.93 19.43 -8.66
C GLU A 134 10.02 19.56 -9.71
N ASP A 135 11.28 19.47 -9.29
CA ASP A 135 12.49 19.57 -10.15
C ASP A 135 12.98 18.21 -10.70
N LYS A 136 12.32 17.09 -10.31
CA LYS A 136 12.72 15.73 -10.67
C LYS A 136 11.87 15.10 -11.77
N LEU A 137 10.87 15.81 -12.28
CA LEU A 137 9.85 15.26 -13.19
C LEU A 137 10.41 14.72 -14.51
N HIS A 138 11.49 15.32 -15.00
CA HIS A 138 12.09 14.95 -16.29
C HIS A 138 13.13 13.82 -16.18
N HIS A 139 13.51 13.42 -14.96
CA HIS A 139 14.49 12.36 -14.74
C HIS A 139 13.85 10.98 -14.90
N LYS A 140 14.61 10.05 -15.45
CA LYS A 140 14.27 8.62 -15.47
C LYS A 140 14.69 7.95 -14.15
N PRO A 141 14.12 6.78 -13.81
CA PRO A 141 14.46 6.09 -12.56
C PRO A 141 15.96 5.89 -12.33
N LEU A 142 16.75 5.59 -13.35
CA LEU A 142 18.20 5.40 -13.24
C LEU A 142 18.97 6.69 -12.92
N GLU A 143 18.36 7.86 -13.09
CA GLU A 143 18.94 9.17 -12.81
C GLU A 143 18.53 9.69 -11.42
N LEU A 144 17.74 8.91 -10.69
CA LEU A 144 17.22 9.24 -9.37
C LEU A 144 17.87 8.38 -8.30
N SER A 145 18.11 8.97 -7.12
CA SER A 145 18.50 8.21 -5.93
C SER A 145 17.38 7.23 -5.50
N GLY A 146 17.71 6.25 -4.67
CA GLY A 146 16.72 5.29 -4.15
C GLY A 146 15.57 5.99 -3.42
N GLY A 147 15.86 7.01 -2.59
CA GLY A 147 14.86 7.81 -1.91
C GLY A 147 13.97 8.60 -2.88
N GLU A 148 14.54 9.19 -3.94
CA GLU A 148 13.78 9.88 -4.98
C GLU A 148 12.90 8.91 -5.76
N GLN A 149 13.40 7.72 -6.12
CA GLN A 149 12.60 6.69 -6.76
C GLN A 149 11.40 6.26 -5.90
N GLN A 150 11.60 6.10 -4.59
CA GLN A 150 10.53 5.76 -3.66
C GLN A 150 9.51 6.88 -3.54
N ARG A 151 9.94 8.14 -3.53
CA ARG A 151 9.03 9.29 -3.55
C ARG A 151 8.20 9.35 -4.83
N VAL A 152 8.79 9.03 -6.01
CA VAL A 152 8.06 8.90 -7.27
C VAL A 152 7.06 7.74 -7.22
N ALA A 153 7.43 6.60 -6.65
CA ALA A 153 6.51 5.46 -6.47
C ALA A 153 5.33 5.83 -5.54
N LEU A 154 5.60 6.58 -4.47
CA LEU A 154 4.58 7.10 -3.56
C LEU A 154 3.67 8.12 -4.27
N ALA A 155 4.24 9.07 -5.02
CA ALA A 155 3.47 10.03 -5.82
C ALA A 155 2.53 9.31 -6.81
N ARG A 156 3.06 8.32 -7.52
CA ARG A 156 2.29 7.48 -8.45
C ARG A 156 1.12 6.78 -7.76
N ALA A 157 1.32 6.29 -6.54
CA ALA A 157 0.29 5.59 -5.79
C ALA A 157 -0.85 6.52 -5.33
N VAL A 158 -0.56 7.80 -5.02
CA VAL A 158 -1.54 8.71 -4.38
C VAL A 158 -2.14 9.76 -5.31
N VAL A 159 -1.56 9.97 -6.49
CA VAL A 159 -2.00 11.03 -7.43
C VAL A 159 -3.44 10.82 -7.90
N THR A 160 -3.89 9.58 -7.98
CA THR A 160 -5.24 9.19 -8.42
C THR A 160 -6.29 9.23 -7.30
N ARG A 161 -5.91 9.64 -6.08
CA ARG A 161 -6.79 9.64 -4.88
C ARG A 161 -7.40 8.25 -4.58
N PRO A 162 -6.57 7.23 -4.40
CA PRO A 162 -7.09 5.90 -4.08
C PRO A 162 -7.77 5.92 -2.70
N ALA A 163 -8.76 5.03 -2.51
CA ALA A 163 -9.39 4.84 -1.20
C ALA A 163 -8.37 4.33 -0.16
N ILE A 164 -7.43 3.48 -0.58
CA ILE A 164 -6.41 2.89 0.30
C ILE A 164 -5.06 2.87 -0.41
N VAL A 165 -3.99 3.20 0.32
CA VAL A 165 -2.61 2.94 -0.07
C VAL A 165 -2.09 1.70 0.67
N LEU A 166 -1.60 0.72 -0.08
CA LEU A 166 -0.98 -0.50 0.42
C LEU A 166 0.54 -0.39 0.20
N ALA A 167 1.31 -0.39 1.28
CA ALA A 167 2.76 -0.24 1.24
C ALA A 167 3.45 -1.51 1.76
N ASP A 168 4.23 -2.17 0.92
CA ASP A 168 4.99 -3.37 1.27
C ASP A 168 6.46 -3.01 1.48
N GLU A 169 6.90 -2.96 2.74
CA GLU A 169 8.27 -2.63 3.17
C GLU A 169 8.83 -1.36 2.46
N PRO A 170 8.11 -0.21 2.50
CA PRO A 170 8.41 0.93 1.63
C PRO A 170 9.77 1.59 1.88
N THR A 171 10.44 1.27 2.98
CA THR A 171 11.77 1.79 3.34
C THR A 171 12.86 0.73 3.35
N GLY A 172 12.53 -0.53 3.03
CA GLY A 172 13.45 -1.65 3.18
C GLY A 172 14.71 -1.61 2.30
N ASN A 173 14.75 -0.77 1.26
CA ASN A 173 15.90 -0.57 0.37
C ASN A 173 16.53 0.83 0.48
N LEU A 174 16.20 1.57 1.54
CA LEU A 174 16.68 2.94 1.74
C LEU A 174 17.65 3.00 2.94
N ASP A 175 18.56 3.97 2.91
CA ASP A 175 19.32 4.35 4.08
C ASP A 175 18.42 5.00 5.15
N SER A 176 18.97 5.23 6.34
CA SER A 176 18.21 5.73 7.49
C SER A 176 17.63 7.14 7.25
N GLU A 177 18.37 8.03 6.58
CA GLU A 177 17.92 9.40 6.30
C GLU A 177 16.75 9.40 5.31
N ASN A 178 16.91 8.71 4.16
CA ASN A 178 15.83 8.58 3.18
C ASN A 178 14.63 7.82 3.73
N SER A 179 14.85 6.82 4.61
CA SER A 179 13.78 6.12 5.30
C SER A 179 12.93 7.06 6.15
N ALA A 180 13.58 7.89 6.99
CA ALA A 180 12.89 8.86 7.83
C ALA A 180 12.10 9.88 6.98
N LEU A 181 12.70 10.38 5.89
CA LEU A 181 12.02 11.30 4.96
C LEU A 181 10.76 10.67 4.35
N VAL A 182 10.86 9.46 3.82
CA VAL A 182 9.73 8.75 3.19
C VAL A 182 8.64 8.44 4.22
N LEU A 183 8.99 8.03 5.44
CA LEU A 183 8.02 7.77 6.50
C LEU A 183 7.28 9.05 6.92
N ASN A 184 7.98 10.18 7.05
CA ASN A 184 7.35 11.48 7.30
C ASN A 184 6.37 11.86 6.18
N MET A 185 6.68 11.55 4.92
CA MET A 185 5.77 11.78 3.79
C MET A 185 4.51 10.92 3.88
N PHE A 186 4.60 9.66 4.32
CA PHE A 186 3.40 8.85 4.60
C PHE A 186 2.53 9.49 5.69
N GLN A 187 3.12 10.01 6.77
CA GLN A 187 2.38 10.72 7.81
C GLN A 187 1.71 11.99 7.28
N GLU A 188 2.42 12.80 6.49
CA GLU A 188 1.86 14.00 5.88
C GLU A 188 0.70 13.69 4.91
N LEU A 189 0.81 12.62 4.12
CA LEU A 189 -0.28 12.15 3.26
C LEU A 189 -1.50 11.71 4.08
N ASN A 190 -1.29 10.98 5.18
CA ASN A 190 -2.38 10.59 6.08
C ASN A 190 -3.01 11.82 6.74
N TYR A 191 -2.20 12.74 7.26
CA TYR A 191 -2.67 13.92 7.99
C TYR A 191 -3.40 14.92 7.08
N ARG A 192 -2.75 15.34 5.97
CA ARG A 192 -3.28 16.40 5.09
C ARG A 192 -4.39 15.94 4.16
N PHE A 193 -4.30 14.70 3.68
CA PHE A 193 -5.24 14.18 2.68
C PHE A 193 -6.21 13.15 3.24
N HIS A 194 -6.15 12.86 4.55
CA HIS A 194 -6.92 11.79 5.18
C HIS A 194 -6.75 10.44 4.45
N GLN A 195 -5.56 10.23 3.86
CA GLN A 195 -5.28 9.02 3.11
C GLN A 195 -5.24 7.81 4.04
N THR A 196 -6.07 6.81 3.78
CA THR A 196 -5.98 5.52 4.47
C THR A 196 -4.73 4.78 3.99
N ILE A 197 -3.92 4.29 4.92
CA ILE A 197 -2.64 3.63 4.61
C ILE A 197 -2.52 2.35 5.42
N ILE A 198 -2.18 1.25 4.75
CA ILE A 198 -1.78 -0.01 5.38
C ILE A 198 -0.33 -0.26 4.98
N MET A 199 0.56 -0.29 5.95
CA MET A 199 2.00 -0.49 5.74
C MET A 199 2.45 -1.81 6.34
N ILE A 200 3.08 -2.65 5.55
CA ILE A 200 3.85 -3.78 6.07
C ILE A 200 5.25 -3.28 6.37
N THR A 201 5.73 -3.57 7.55
CA THR A 201 7.12 -3.30 7.93
C THR A 201 7.59 -4.26 9.02
N HIS A 202 8.89 -4.52 9.03
CA HIS A 202 9.57 -5.17 10.16
C HIS A 202 10.35 -4.14 11.02
N ASN A 203 10.36 -2.87 10.61
CA ASN A 203 11.02 -1.79 11.35
C ASN A 203 10.08 -1.22 12.42
N PRO A 204 10.43 -1.33 13.72
CA PRO A 204 9.62 -0.79 14.82
C PRO A 204 9.44 0.73 14.75
N GLU A 205 10.43 1.48 14.28
CA GLU A 205 10.36 2.95 14.15
C GLU A 205 9.30 3.34 13.12
N ALA A 206 9.27 2.64 11.97
CA ALA A 206 8.24 2.86 10.95
C ALA A 206 6.85 2.54 11.49
N ALA A 207 6.70 1.45 12.24
CA ALA A 207 5.44 1.06 12.83
C ALA A 207 4.97 2.04 13.91
N ALA A 208 5.88 2.60 14.71
CA ALA A 208 5.56 3.60 15.73
C ALA A 208 4.98 4.91 15.15
N MET A 209 5.20 5.18 13.86
CA MET A 209 4.61 6.33 13.16
C MET A 209 3.13 6.10 12.77
N CYS A 210 2.64 4.88 12.82
CA CYS A 210 1.25 4.52 12.51
C CYS A 210 0.35 4.71 13.74
N ARG A 211 -0.97 4.81 13.54
CA ARG A 211 -1.93 4.95 14.64
C ARG A 211 -2.23 3.62 15.35
N ARG A 212 -2.06 2.51 14.64
CA ARG A 212 -2.31 1.16 15.15
C ARG A 212 -1.30 0.19 14.56
N ILE A 213 -0.85 -0.72 15.39
CA ILE A 213 0.05 -1.81 14.99
C ILE A 213 -0.72 -3.12 15.12
N ILE A 214 -0.66 -3.93 14.08
CA ILE A 214 -1.21 -5.28 14.02
C ILE A 214 -0.04 -6.24 13.97
N GLN A 215 0.02 -7.14 14.96
CA GLN A 215 1.05 -8.17 15.02
C GLN A 215 0.56 -9.45 14.35
N MET A 216 1.35 -9.96 13.40
CA MET A 216 1.08 -11.24 12.74
C MET A 216 2.14 -12.27 13.10
N ARG A 217 1.69 -13.52 13.30
CA ARG A 217 2.56 -14.70 13.50
C ARG A 217 1.89 -15.94 12.89
N ASP A 218 2.64 -16.73 12.14
CA ASP A 218 2.23 -18.04 11.58
C ASP A 218 0.87 -18.03 10.87
N GLY A 219 0.60 -16.95 10.12
CA GLY A 219 -0.64 -16.78 9.36
C GLY A 219 -1.82 -16.26 10.16
N HIS A 220 -1.64 -15.85 11.40
CA HIS A 220 -2.68 -15.28 12.28
C HIS A 220 -2.35 -13.84 12.66
N ILE A 221 -3.39 -13.06 12.97
CA ILE A 221 -3.26 -11.83 13.76
C ILE A 221 -3.25 -12.26 15.22
N VAL A 222 -2.19 -11.88 15.96
CA VAL A 222 -2.03 -12.24 17.37
C VAL A 222 -2.32 -11.09 18.31
N GLU A 223 -2.21 -9.84 17.83
CA GLU A 223 -2.41 -8.65 18.65
C GLU A 223 -2.79 -7.42 17.83
N HIS A 224 -3.60 -6.52 18.43
CA HIS A 224 -3.88 -5.17 17.96
C HIS A 224 -3.44 -4.17 19.03
N GLN A 225 -2.40 -3.39 18.75
CA GLN A 225 -1.90 -2.37 19.68
C GLN A 225 -2.21 -0.97 19.16
N PRO A 226 -2.95 -0.12 19.89
CA PRO A 226 -2.98 1.31 19.58
C PRO A 226 -1.59 1.89 19.84
N THR A 227 -1.11 2.71 18.91
CA THR A 227 0.15 3.45 19.12
C THR A 227 -0.16 4.65 20.00
N VAL A 228 0.37 4.66 21.23
CA VAL A 228 0.27 5.83 22.11
C VAL A 228 1.17 6.91 21.53
N ARG A 229 0.58 7.99 21.02
CA ARG A 229 1.33 9.20 20.70
C ARG A 229 1.53 9.97 22.01
N PHE A 230 2.78 10.14 22.41
CA PHE A 230 3.19 11.14 23.38
C PHE A 230 3.24 12.52 22.74
#